data_8a31a6ee7b424cd32b0ff795601945df
#
_entry.id   8a31a6ee7b424cd32b0ff795601945df
#
_cell.length_a   1.000
_cell.length_b   1.000
_cell.length_c   1.000
_cell.angle_alpha   90.00
_cell.angle_beta   90.00
_cell.angle_gamma   90.00
#
_symmetry.space_group_name_H-M   'P 1'
#
loop_
_entity.id
_entity.type
_entity.pdbx_description
1 polymer ?
#
loop_
_entity_poly.entity_id
_entity_poly.type
_entity_poly.pdbx_seq_one_letter_code
_entity_poly.pdbx_strand_id
1 'polypeptide(L)'
;NSWWKTEELDYGIEHSEVKLIFVDPKRYELIKNHEIKKVVTEPIDGCVCYEEISNTKDLDWPEDNATDEDLTVLLYTSGSTGLPKGVMLTHLAIINALFSFYTLGELRKIVHEEQLLIVENASVLINVPLFHVTGLITQFLLSMLAKRKIIIMKKWDASYALDLIQQHKVTNLSGVPTQSWDLMNHPNVDDYDLSSLIDIGAGGAARPEDQVFNLHEKFNIPMTFAWGMTETSALGTILRGDDYLKRPNSAGLVVPDITEIGI
;
A
#
# COMPACT_ATOMS: atom_id res chain seq x y z
N ASN A 1 5.11 1.15 13.22
CA ASN A 1 4.86 2.42 12.53
C ASN A 1 6.07 3.34 12.68
N SER A 2 6.70 3.69 11.58
CA SER A 2 7.93 4.50 11.58
C SER A 2 7.74 5.99 11.94
N TRP A 3 6.50 6.43 12.13
CA TRP A 3 6.17 7.80 12.57
C TRP A 3 5.92 7.90 14.08
N TRP A 4 5.91 6.77 14.77
CA TRP A 4 5.68 6.72 16.21
C TRP A 4 6.83 7.36 16.98
N LYS A 5 6.49 7.98 18.10
CA LYS A 5 7.41 8.49 19.10
C LYS A 5 7.74 7.38 20.11
N THR A 6 8.62 7.67 21.04
CA THR A 6 9.10 6.70 22.04
C THR A 6 7.96 5.99 22.77
N GLU A 7 7.01 6.73 23.33
CA GLU A 7 5.89 6.15 24.10
C GLU A 7 5.02 5.18 23.28
N GLU A 8 4.78 5.52 22.01
CA GLU A 8 3.99 4.67 21.11
C GLU A 8 4.81 3.45 20.67
N LEU A 9 6.13 3.60 20.49
CA LEU A 9 7.03 2.50 20.16
C LEU A 9 7.17 1.53 21.34
N ASP A 10 7.32 2.05 22.54
CA ASP A 10 7.39 1.25 23.78
C ASP A 10 6.13 0.42 23.92
N TYR A 11 4.95 1.06 23.83
CA TYR A 11 3.66 0.38 23.83
C TYR A 11 3.56 -0.69 22.74
N GLY A 12 3.94 -0.35 21.50
CA GLY A 12 3.84 -1.28 20.37
C GLY A 12 4.76 -2.50 20.51
N ILE A 13 5.97 -2.32 21.04
CA ILE A 13 6.93 -3.38 21.31
C ILE A 13 6.39 -4.33 22.39
N GLU A 14 5.92 -3.78 23.52
CA GLU A 14 5.38 -4.56 24.62
C GLU A 14 4.07 -5.29 24.23
N HIS A 15 3.14 -4.57 23.62
CA HIS A 15 1.83 -5.10 23.24
C HIS A 15 1.90 -6.18 22.15
N SER A 16 2.84 -6.08 21.21
CA SER A 16 3.01 -7.07 20.15
C SER A 16 3.84 -8.28 20.54
N GLU A 17 4.49 -8.24 21.70
CA GLU A 17 5.42 -9.29 22.18
C GLU A 17 6.48 -9.66 21.13
N VAL A 18 6.89 -8.69 20.31
CA VAL A 18 7.83 -8.90 19.21
C VAL A 18 9.17 -9.41 19.72
N LYS A 19 9.78 -10.38 19.03
CA LYS A 19 11.03 -11.03 19.44
C LYS A 19 12.26 -10.46 18.75
N LEU A 20 12.07 -9.86 17.58
CA LEU A 20 13.13 -9.28 16.76
C LEU A 20 12.60 -8.03 16.09
N ILE A 21 13.40 -6.96 16.04
CA ILE A 21 13.05 -5.73 15.35
C ILE A 21 14.13 -5.33 14.36
N PHE A 22 13.70 -4.98 13.13
CA PHE A 22 14.53 -4.30 12.15
C PHE A 22 14.34 -2.80 12.30
N VAL A 23 15.42 -2.06 12.46
CA VAL A 23 15.36 -0.66 12.83
C VAL A 23 16.46 0.16 12.19
N ASP A 24 16.13 1.37 11.73
CA ASP A 24 17.13 2.35 11.27
C ASP A 24 17.80 3.08 12.46
N PRO A 25 18.97 3.75 12.26
CA PRO A 25 19.69 4.40 13.33
C PRO A 25 18.86 5.41 14.12
N LYS A 26 18.01 6.16 13.43
CA LYS A 26 17.17 7.18 14.07
C LYS A 26 16.16 6.58 15.05
N ARG A 27 15.55 5.46 14.68
CA ARG A 27 14.56 4.78 15.52
C ARG A 27 15.22 3.88 16.55
N TYR A 28 16.43 3.38 16.24
CA TYR A 28 17.26 2.67 17.23
C TYR A 28 17.46 3.51 18.49
N GLU A 29 17.76 4.80 18.36
CA GLU A 29 17.95 5.71 19.51
C GLU A 29 16.70 5.80 20.40
N LEU A 30 15.50 5.64 19.83
CA LEU A 30 14.24 5.68 20.58
C LEU A 30 13.99 4.40 21.38
N ILE A 31 14.54 3.25 20.95
CA ILE A 31 14.27 1.92 21.51
C ILE A 31 15.51 1.21 22.02
N LYS A 32 16.65 1.88 22.11
CA LYS A 32 17.94 1.24 22.48
C LYS A 32 17.92 0.55 23.84
N ASN A 33 17.11 1.03 24.78
CA ASN A 33 16.98 0.49 26.12
C ASN A 33 16.11 -0.78 26.24
N HIS A 34 15.37 -1.14 25.19
CA HIS A 34 14.62 -2.40 25.19
C HIS A 34 15.58 -3.60 25.01
N GLU A 35 15.34 -4.68 25.75
CA GLU A 35 16.15 -5.91 25.68
C GLU A 35 15.82 -6.81 24.48
N ILE A 36 14.98 -6.33 23.56
CA ILE A 36 14.61 -7.05 22.32
C ILE A 36 15.82 -7.15 21.37
N LYS A 37 15.90 -8.25 20.61
CA LYS A 37 16.90 -8.40 19.55
C LYS A 37 16.69 -7.36 18.46
N LYS A 38 17.75 -6.66 18.08
CA LYS A 38 17.72 -5.61 17.06
C LYS A 38 18.64 -5.95 15.90
N VAL A 39 18.12 -5.80 14.69
CA VAL A 39 18.89 -5.78 13.45
C VAL A 39 18.83 -4.36 12.90
N VAL A 40 19.97 -3.72 12.75
CA VAL A 40 20.05 -2.34 12.28
C VAL A 40 20.28 -2.29 10.77
N THR A 41 19.68 -1.29 10.11
CA THR A 41 19.83 -1.11 8.66
C THR A 41 21.15 -0.47 8.25
N GLU A 42 21.83 0.18 9.17
CA GLU A 42 23.16 0.77 9.02
C GLU A 42 24.00 0.40 10.24
N PRO A 43 25.34 0.26 10.11
CA PRO A 43 26.19 -0.21 11.20
C PRO A 43 26.07 0.63 12.47
N ILE A 44 25.82 -0.01 13.60
CA ILE A 44 25.84 0.54 14.97
C ILE A 44 26.65 -0.41 15.83
N ASP A 45 27.59 0.12 16.62
CA ASP A 45 28.46 -0.69 17.49
C ASP A 45 27.65 -1.59 18.43
N GLY A 46 27.98 -2.87 18.45
CA GLY A 46 27.30 -3.86 19.28
C GLY A 46 25.94 -4.37 18.74
N CYS A 47 25.51 -3.96 17.55
CA CYS A 47 24.32 -4.44 16.89
C CYS A 47 24.64 -5.29 15.65
N VAL A 48 23.77 -6.24 15.34
CA VAL A 48 23.84 -7.00 14.08
C VAL A 48 23.32 -6.11 12.95
N CYS A 49 24.12 -5.93 11.90
CA CYS A 49 23.70 -5.17 10.73
C CYS A 49 22.94 -6.05 9.73
N TYR A 50 21.90 -5.49 9.09
CA TYR A 50 21.13 -6.19 8.07
C TYR A 50 21.99 -6.72 6.92
N GLU A 51 23.02 -5.97 6.52
CA GLU A 51 23.94 -6.37 5.46
C GLU A 51 24.70 -7.65 5.80
N GLU A 52 25.07 -7.86 7.05
CA GLU A 52 25.73 -9.09 7.51
C GLU A 52 24.83 -10.31 7.34
N ILE A 53 23.54 -10.15 7.68
CA ILE A 53 22.54 -11.22 7.52
C ILE A 53 22.25 -11.50 6.05
N SER A 54 22.06 -10.46 5.25
CA SER A 54 21.69 -10.59 3.82
C SER A 54 22.79 -11.20 2.97
N ASN A 55 24.05 -11.12 3.41
CA ASN A 55 25.19 -11.72 2.75
C ASN A 55 25.49 -13.16 3.20
N THR A 56 24.72 -13.69 4.15
CA THR A 56 24.86 -15.10 4.59
C THR A 56 24.41 -16.03 3.46
N LYS A 57 25.28 -16.96 3.08
CA LYS A 57 25.04 -17.94 2.02
C LYS A 57 24.78 -19.32 2.63
N ASP A 58 24.21 -20.20 1.82
CA ASP A 58 24.04 -21.63 2.13
C ASP A 58 23.15 -21.91 3.35
N LEU A 59 22.11 -21.11 3.54
CA LEU A 59 21.03 -21.42 4.47
C LEU A 59 19.92 -22.21 3.76
N ASP A 60 19.54 -23.33 4.36
CA ASP A 60 18.31 -24.03 3.94
C ASP A 60 17.09 -23.19 4.28
N TRP A 61 16.09 -23.21 3.42
CA TRP A 61 14.79 -22.62 3.74
C TRP A 61 14.19 -23.37 4.94
N PRO A 62 13.63 -22.66 5.93
CA PRO A 62 12.91 -23.31 7.01
C PRO A 62 11.72 -24.10 6.46
N GLU A 63 11.37 -25.18 7.14
CA GLU A 63 10.13 -25.91 6.82
C GLU A 63 8.95 -24.95 6.94
N ASP A 64 8.09 -24.96 5.94
CA ASP A 64 6.85 -24.19 5.95
C ASP A 64 5.77 -25.00 6.67
N ASN A 65 5.51 -24.63 7.91
CA ASN A 65 4.46 -25.23 8.74
C ASN A 65 3.30 -24.25 8.96
N ALA A 66 3.28 -23.13 8.23
CA ALA A 66 2.23 -22.12 8.39
C ALA A 66 0.89 -22.64 7.87
N THR A 67 -0.18 -22.29 8.59
CA THR A 67 -1.56 -22.59 8.23
C THR A 67 -2.30 -21.31 7.84
N ASP A 68 -3.46 -21.46 7.22
CA ASP A 68 -4.32 -20.34 6.82
C ASP A 68 -4.73 -19.45 8.01
N GLU A 69 -4.86 -20.05 9.19
CA GLU A 69 -5.28 -19.37 10.42
C GLU A 69 -4.13 -18.67 11.17
N ASP A 70 -2.88 -18.93 10.79
CA ASP A 70 -1.75 -18.32 11.45
C ASP A 70 -1.68 -16.80 11.17
N LEU A 71 -1.27 -16.06 12.20
CA LEU A 71 -1.06 -14.63 12.11
C LEU A 71 0.12 -14.31 11.19
N THR A 72 -0.15 -13.59 10.12
CA THR A 72 0.88 -13.13 9.17
C THR A 72 1.31 -11.70 9.42
N VAL A 73 0.35 -10.82 9.72
CA VAL A 73 0.61 -9.39 9.85
C VAL A 73 -0.19 -8.82 11.03
N LEU A 74 0.50 -7.99 11.82
CA LEU A 74 -0.10 -7.16 12.85
C LEU A 74 0.07 -5.69 12.45
N LEU A 75 -1.03 -5.03 12.09
CA LEU A 75 -1.04 -3.61 11.73
C LEU A 75 -1.75 -2.79 12.79
N TYR A 76 -1.08 -1.73 13.25
CA TYR A 76 -1.65 -0.84 14.25
C TYR A 76 -2.45 0.29 13.61
N THR A 77 -3.68 0.50 14.12
CA THR A 77 -4.56 1.62 13.77
C THR A 77 -4.66 2.60 14.94
N SER A 78 -4.95 3.87 14.64
CA SER A 78 -5.27 4.86 15.68
C SER A 78 -6.60 4.49 16.32
N GLY A 79 -6.55 3.95 17.53
CA GLY A 79 -7.76 3.60 18.27
C GLY A 79 -8.57 4.83 18.68
N SER A 80 -9.89 4.74 18.64
CA SER A 80 -10.80 5.77 19.15
C SER A 80 -10.66 6.03 20.66
N THR A 81 -9.97 5.14 21.37
CA THR A 81 -9.78 5.14 22.83
C THR A 81 -8.42 5.69 23.27
N GLY A 82 -7.62 6.24 22.36
CA GLY A 82 -6.33 6.88 22.66
C GLY A 82 -5.10 6.00 22.42
N LEU A 83 -5.14 4.69 22.69
CA LEU A 83 -4.04 3.77 22.40
C LEU A 83 -4.22 3.10 21.04
N PRO A 84 -3.13 2.86 20.28
CA PRO A 84 -3.20 2.11 19.04
C PRO A 84 -3.73 0.70 19.25
N LYS A 85 -4.54 0.21 18.31
CA LYS A 85 -5.06 -1.17 18.31
C LYS A 85 -4.36 -1.99 17.25
N GLY A 86 -3.89 -3.19 17.61
CA GLY A 86 -3.26 -4.12 16.70
C GLY A 86 -4.30 -4.96 15.96
N VAL A 87 -4.44 -4.73 14.66
CA VAL A 87 -5.29 -5.55 13.79
C VAL A 87 -4.53 -6.79 13.38
N MET A 88 -5.07 -7.95 13.70
CA MET A 88 -4.49 -9.26 13.41
C MET A 88 -5.01 -9.78 12.07
N LEU A 89 -4.11 -9.94 11.11
CA LEU A 89 -4.44 -10.46 9.78
C LEU A 89 -3.81 -11.83 9.60
N THR A 90 -4.64 -12.84 9.31
CA THR A 90 -4.19 -14.22 9.03
C THR A 90 -3.70 -14.36 7.60
N HIS A 91 -3.01 -15.46 7.30
CA HIS A 91 -2.64 -15.82 5.92
C HIS A 91 -3.87 -15.84 5.03
N LEU A 92 -4.94 -16.51 5.44
CA LEU A 92 -6.19 -16.59 4.69
C LEU A 92 -6.79 -15.22 4.37
N ALA A 93 -6.82 -14.30 5.34
CA ALA A 93 -7.37 -12.96 5.15
C ALA A 93 -6.59 -12.17 4.07
N ILE A 94 -5.25 -12.23 4.12
CA ILE A 94 -4.41 -11.54 3.14
C ILE A 94 -4.52 -12.18 1.76
N ILE A 95 -4.45 -13.51 1.68
CA ILE A 95 -4.55 -14.25 0.42
C ILE A 95 -5.89 -13.96 -0.26
N ASN A 96 -7.00 -14.03 0.47
CA ASN A 96 -8.32 -13.72 -0.07
C ASN A 96 -8.41 -12.29 -0.61
N ALA A 97 -7.88 -11.31 0.12
CA ALA A 97 -7.86 -9.93 -0.35
C ALA A 97 -7.03 -9.76 -1.63
N LEU A 98 -5.83 -10.36 -1.68
CA LEU A 98 -4.95 -10.31 -2.84
C LEU A 98 -5.59 -10.95 -4.08
N PHE A 99 -6.16 -12.15 -3.94
CA PHE A 99 -6.84 -12.81 -5.04
C PHE A 99 -8.10 -12.06 -5.49
N SER A 100 -8.83 -11.45 -4.57
CA SER A 100 -9.99 -10.60 -4.91
C SER A 100 -9.58 -9.41 -5.77
N PHE A 101 -8.55 -8.67 -5.37
CA PHE A 101 -8.04 -7.55 -6.16
C PHE A 101 -7.47 -8.00 -7.50
N TYR A 102 -6.73 -9.12 -7.51
CA TYR A 102 -6.15 -9.67 -8.74
C TYR A 102 -7.25 -10.11 -9.72
N THR A 103 -8.23 -10.88 -9.25
CA THR A 103 -9.37 -11.35 -10.05
C THR A 103 -10.18 -10.20 -10.62
N LEU A 104 -10.45 -9.16 -9.82
CA LEU A 104 -11.10 -7.95 -10.33
C LEU A 104 -10.30 -7.29 -11.46
N GLY A 105 -8.99 -7.26 -11.33
CA GLY A 105 -8.10 -6.76 -12.39
C GLY A 105 -8.20 -7.57 -13.67
N GLU A 106 -8.21 -8.91 -13.57
CA GLU A 106 -8.30 -9.81 -14.72
C GLU A 106 -9.70 -9.79 -15.36
N LEU A 107 -10.77 -9.81 -14.57
CA LEU A 107 -12.14 -9.72 -15.08
C LEU A 107 -12.37 -8.43 -15.89
N ARG A 108 -11.77 -7.33 -15.47
CA ARG A 108 -11.85 -6.06 -16.22
C ARG A 108 -11.21 -6.14 -17.59
N LYS A 109 -10.10 -6.85 -17.73
CA LYS A 109 -9.46 -7.06 -19.04
C LYS A 109 -10.38 -7.81 -20.00
N ILE A 110 -11.20 -8.72 -19.47
CA ILE A 110 -12.16 -9.49 -20.27
C ILE A 110 -13.39 -8.65 -20.66
N VAL A 111 -13.90 -7.84 -19.72
CA VAL A 111 -15.16 -7.08 -19.92
C VAL A 111 -14.93 -5.81 -20.75
N HIS A 112 -13.75 -5.24 -20.72
CA HIS A 112 -13.40 -3.97 -21.37
C HIS A 112 -12.27 -4.14 -22.37
N GLU A 113 -12.35 -5.15 -23.24
CA GLU A 113 -11.30 -5.53 -24.22
C GLU A 113 -10.74 -4.34 -25.02
N GLU A 114 -11.51 -3.32 -25.30
CA GLU A 114 -11.09 -2.14 -26.07
C GLU A 114 -10.39 -1.05 -25.24
N GLN A 115 -10.46 -1.10 -23.89
CA GLN A 115 -9.98 -0.02 -23.01
C GLN A 115 -8.81 -0.42 -22.12
N LEU A 116 -8.50 -1.70 -21.99
CA LEU A 116 -7.37 -2.16 -21.19
C LEU A 116 -6.20 -2.49 -22.13
N LEU A 117 -5.33 -1.52 -22.28
CA LEU A 117 -3.98 -1.79 -22.77
C LEU A 117 -3.41 -2.92 -21.89
N ILE A 118 -3.15 -4.07 -22.49
CA ILE A 118 -2.28 -5.09 -21.89
C ILE A 118 -0.91 -4.43 -21.79
N VAL A 119 -0.63 -3.86 -20.63
CA VAL A 119 0.65 -3.20 -20.40
C VAL A 119 1.66 -4.28 -20.06
N GLU A 120 2.44 -4.65 -21.07
CA GLU A 120 3.68 -5.37 -20.82
C GLU A 120 4.52 -4.54 -19.86
N ASN A 121 4.99 -5.14 -18.77
CA ASN A 121 5.77 -4.48 -17.73
C ASN A 121 5.00 -3.45 -16.88
N ALA A 122 3.79 -3.80 -16.44
CA ALA A 122 3.05 -3.00 -15.48
C ALA A 122 3.93 -2.62 -14.27
N SER A 123 3.77 -1.41 -13.79
CA SER A 123 4.57 -0.86 -12.68
C SER A 123 3.72 -0.08 -11.70
N VAL A 124 4.15 -0.04 -10.45
CA VAL A 124 3.47 0.68 -9.37
C VAL A 124 4.44 1.60 -8.65
N LEU A 125 3.98 2.78 -8.28
CA LEU A 125 4.68 3.65 -7.35
C LEU A 125 4.14 3.39 -5.94
N ILE A 126 4.99 2.86 -5.04
CA ILE A 126 4.67 2.74 -3.62
C ILE A 126 4.94 4.07 -2.95
N ASN A 127 3.87 4.81 -2.72
CA ASN A 127 3.84 6.16 -2.14
C ASN A 127 3.10 6.22 -0.80
N VAL A 128 2.55 5.08 -0.36
CA VAL A 128 1.93 4.90 0.96
C VAL A 128 2.82 4.00 1.81
N PRO A 129 3.08 4.35 3.09
CA PRO A 129 3.93 3.54 3.96
C PRO A 129 3.44 2.09 4.11
N LEU A 130 4.38 1.13 4.20
CA LEU A 130 4.07 -0.29 4.35
C LEU A 130 3.47 -0.66 5.72
N PHE A 131 3.49 0.24 6.70
CA PHE A 131 2.77 0.04 7.97
C PHE A 131 1.27 0.39 7.86
N HIS A 132 0.79 0.80 6.68
CA HIS A 132 -0.62 0.93 6.34
C HIS A 132 -1.04 -0.18 5.38
N VAL A 133 -2.25 -0.69 5.58
CA VAL A 133 -2.83 -1.77 4.77
C VAL A 133 -2.82 -1.46 3.27
N THR A 134 -3.05 -0.21 2.88
CA THR A 134 -2.98 0.22 1.47
C THR A 134 -1.57 0.01 0.91
N GLY A 135 -0.54 0.51 1.61
CA GLY A 135 0.85 0.34 1.16
C GLY A 135 1.28 -1.11 1.11
N LEU A 136 1.00 -1.86 2.18
CA LEU A 136 1.43 -3.26 2.28
C LEU A 136 0.67 -4.17 1.31
N ILE A 137 -0.66 -4.16 1.34
CA ILE A 137 -1.47 -5.14 0.61
C ILE A 137 -1.72 -4.70 -0.82
N THR A 138 -2.30 -3.50 -1.03
CA THR A 138 -2.73 -3.11 -2.37
C THR A 138 -1.60 -2.61 -3.27
N GLN A 139 -0.53 -2.05 -2.71
CA GLN A 139 0.60 -1.61 -3.52
C GLN A 139 1.71 -2.66 -3.57
N PHE A 140 2.20 -3.15 -2.42
CA PHE A 140 3.37 -4.03 -2.38
C PHE A 140 3.03 -5.49 -2.70
N LEU A 141 2.24 -6.17 -1.85
CA LEU A 141 1.96 -7.61 -2.01
C LEU A 141 1.18 -7.92 -3.30
N LEU A 142 0.18 -7.10 -3.64
CA LEU A 142 -0.54 -7.26 -4.90
C LEU A 142 0.37 -7.08 -6.12
N SER A 143 1.37 -6.20 -6.04
CA SER A 143 2.33 -6.03 -7.13
C SER A 143 3.29 -7.21 -7.26
N MET A 144 3.67 -7.84 -6.14
CA MET A 144 4.43 -9.10 -6.18
C MET A 144 3.61 -10.21 -6.84
N LEU A 145 2.35 -10.40 -6.45
CA LEU A 145 1.45 -11.39 -7.04
C LEU A 145 1.25 -11.13 -8.55
N ALA A 146 1.02 -9.89 -8.93
CA ALA A 146 0.79 -9.48 -10.31
C ALA A 146 2.08 -9.28 -11.14
N LYS A 147 3.25 -9.59 -10.57
CA LYS A 147 4.58 -9.45 -11.20
C LYS A 147 4.84 -8.05 -11.77
N ARG A 148 4.42 -7.01 -11.06
CA ARG A 148 4.64 -5.63 -11.45
C ARG A 148 6.03 -5.16 -11.04
N LYS A 149 6.62 -4.25 -11.82
CA LYS A 149 7.80 -3.49 -11.38
C LYS A 149 7.40 -2.59 -10.21
N ILE A 150 8.15 -2.67 -9.11
CA ILE A 150 7.89 -1.90 -7.89
C ILE A 150 8.89 -0.75 -7.83
N ILE A 151 8.40 0.48 -7.76
CA ILE A 151 9.15 1.70 -7.51
C ILE A 151 8.77 2.19 -6.11
N ILE A 152 9.76 2.36 -5.22
CA ILE A 152 9.51 2.75 -3.83
C ILE A 152 9.90 4.20 -3.62
N MET A 153 8.98 4.98 -3.09
CA MET A 153 9.18 6.36 -2.70
C MET A 153 9.33 6.45 -1.17
N LYS A 154 10.41 7.05 -0.69
CA LYS A 154 10.68 7.14 0.76
C LYS A 154 9.66 7.99 1.51
N LYS A 155 9.22 9.09 0.89
CA LYS A 155 8.25 10.04 1.43
C LYS A 155 7.53 10.69 0.26
N TRP A 156 6.24 10.96 0.42
CA TRP A 156 5.47 11.67 -0.60
C TRP A 156 6.04 13.07 -0.87
N ASP A 157 6.30 13.33 -2.13
CA ASP A 157 6.66 14.61 -2.72
C ASP A 157 6.17 14.60 -4.17
N ALA A 158 5.37 15.59 -4.54
CA ALA A 158 4.72 15.61 -5.85
C ALA A 158 5.71 15.76 -7.01
N SER A 159 6.75 16.61 -6.86
CA SER A 159 7.79 16.77 -7.88
C SER A 159 8.54 15.46 -8.11
N TYR A 160 8.97 14.82 -7.01
CA TYR A 160 9.70 13.57 -7.10
C TYR A 160 8.82 12.42 -7.63
N ALA A 161 7.51 12.43 -7.32
CA ALA A 161 6.57 11.47 -7.89
C ALA A 161 6.45 11.64 -9.42
N LEU A 162 6.35 12.88 -9.92
CA LEU A 162 6.34 13.17 -11.35
C LEU A 162 7.61 12.69 -12.05
N ASP A 163 8.79 12.94 -11.47
CA ASP A 163 10.08 12.43 -11.95
C ASP A 163 10.08 10.90 -12.07
N LEU A 164 9.65 10.21 -11.00
CA LEU A 164 9.61 8.75 -10.97
C LEU A 164 8.60 8.16 -11.98
N ILE A 165 7.43 8.79 -12.13
CA ILE A 165 6.41 8.36 -13.10
C ILE A 165 7.00 8.43 -14.51
N GLN A 166 7.58 9.56 -14.89
CA GLN A 166 8.18 9.74 -16.21
C GLN A 166 9.37 8.82 -16.44
N GLN A 167 10.31 8.77 -15.50
CA GLN A 167 11.56 8.00 -15.61
C GLN A 167 11.33 6.50 -15.68
N HIS A 168 10.42 5.99 -14.85
CA HIS A 168 10.19 4.55 -14.72
C HIS A 168 8.96 4.05 -15.49
N LYS A 169 8.25 4.96 -16.18
CA LYS A 169 7.01 4.67 -16.91
C LYS A 169 5.99 3.97 -15.97
N VAL A 170 5.74 4.61 -14.83
CA VAL A 170 4.78 4.08 -13.85
C VAL A 170 3.40 3.96 -14.49
N THR A 171 2.75 2.81 -14.33
CA THR A 171 1.44 2.55 -14.91
C THR A 171 0.30 2.71 -13.92
N ASN A 172 0.54 2.43 -12.64
CA ASN A 172 -0.47 2.50 -11.60
C ASN A 172 0.01 3.41 -10.46
N LEU A 173 -0.77 4.44 -10.20
CA LEU A 173 -0.61 5.31 -9.05
C LEU A 173 -1.85 5.18 -8.17
N SER A 174 -1.68 4.81 -6.92
CA SER A 174 -2.78 4.77 -5.95
C SER A 174 -2.32 5.35 -4.61
N GLY A 175 -3.28 5.84 -3.83
CA GLY A 175 -2.95 6.42 -2.53
C GLY A 175 -4.15 7.09 -1.88
N VAL A 176 -3.89 8.18 -1.15
CA VAL A 176 -4.97 9.03 -0.62
C VAL A 176 -5.34 10.13 -1.62
N PRO A 177 -6.57 10.64 -1.59
CA PRO A 177 -7.03 11.67 -2.56
C PRO A 177 -6.14 12.89 -2.66
N THR A 178 -5.52 13.32 -1.56
CA THR A 178 -4.60 14.47 -1.53
C THR A 178 -3.39 14.28 -2.43
N GLN A 179 -2.87 13.07 -2.57
CA GLN A 179 -1.69 12.80 -3.39
C GLN A 179 -1.96 13.01 -4.89
N SER A 180 -3.08 12.49 -5.40
CA SER A 180 -3.47 12.77 -6.79
C SER A 180 -3.83 14.24 -7.02
N TRP A 181 -4.37 14.91 -6.01
CA TRP A 181 -4.63 16.34 -6.04
C TRP A 181 -3.35 17.18 -6.08
N ASP A 182 -2.34 16.81 -5.28
CA ASP A 182 -1.03 17.46 -5.28
C ASP A 182 -0.35 17.36 -6.66
N LEU A 183 -0.43 16.18 -7.29
CA LEU A 183 0.09 16.00 -8.66
C LEU A 183 -0.62 16.89 -9.66
N MET A 184 -1.95 16.91 -9.64
CA MET A 184 -2.74 17.70 -10.58
C MET A 184 -2.45 19.19 -10.48
N ASN A 185 -2.24 19.69 -9.26
CA ASN A 185 -1.98 21.10 -9.01
C ASN A 185 -0.48 21.47 -9.00
N HIS A 186 0.39 20.52 -9.34
CA HIS A 186 1.81 20.83 -9.42
C HIS A 186 2.07 21.84 -10.55
N PRO A 187 2.80 22.94 -10.30
CA PRO A 187 2.95 24.03 -11.28
C PRO A 187 3.52 23.59 -12.63
N ASN A 188 4.34 22.56 -12.63
CA ASN A 188 5.01 22.03 -13.81
C ASN A 188 4.45 20.68 -14.26
N VAL A 189 3.25 20.29 -13.88
CA VAL A 189 2.70 18.97 -14.22
C VAL A 189 2.63 18.72 -15.71
N ASP A 190 2.41 19.77 -16.50
CA ASP A 190 2.29 19.70 -17.96
C ASP A 190 3.65 19.52 -18.67
N ASP A 191 4.77 19.70 -17.96
CA ASP A 191 6.12 19.47 -18.47
C ASP A 191 6.53 17.98 -18.39
N TYR A 192 5.73 17.13 -17.73
CA TYR A 192 6.03 15.73 -17.52
C TYR A 192 5.22 14.80 -18.45
N ASP A 193 5.89 13.77 -18.94
CA ASP A 193 5.22 12.68 -19.67
C ASP A 193 4.57 11.67 -18.70
N LEU A 194 3.28 11.81 -18.53
CA LEU A 194 2.44 10.93 -17.70
C LEU A 194 1.66 9.90 -18.51
N SER A 195 1.93 9.77 -19.82
CA SER A 195 1.19 8.88 -20.75
C SER A 195 1.27 7.40 -20.39
N SER A 196 2.21 7.00 -19.53
CA SER A 196 2.31 5.63 -19.03
C SER A 196 1.25 5.28 -17.99
N LEU A 197 0.63 6.27 -17.33
CA LEU A 197 -0.40 6.02 -16.31
C LEU A 197 -1.70 5.49 -16.95
N ILE A 198 -2.15 4.34 -16.47
CA ILE A 198 -3.40 3.69 -16.90
C ILE A 198 -4.47 3.69 -15.81
N ASP A 199 -4.11 4.02 -14.59
CA ASP A 199 -5.03 4.09 -13.46
C ASP A 199 -4.50 5.03 -12.37
N ILE A 200 -5.39 5.90 -11.87
CA ILE A 200 -5.16 6.74 -10.70
C ILE A 200 -6.16 6.35 -9.62
N GLY A 201 -5.69 5.52 -8.68
CA GLY A 201 -6.47 5.00 -7.58
C GLY A 201 -6.48 5.91 -6.35
N ALA A 202 -7.57 5.87 -5.59
CA ALA A 202 -7.64 6.47 -4.27
C ALA A 202 -8.46 5.61 -3.30
N GLY A 203 -8.10 5.72 -2.02
CA GLY A 203 -8.82 5.09 -0.92
C GLY A 203 -8.41 5.68 0.43
N GLY A 204 -8.97 5.18 1.52
CA GLY A 204 -8.65 5.63 2.87
C GLY A 204 -9.28 6.97 3.30
N ALA A 205 -9.78 7.76 2.37
CA ALA A 205 -10.55 8.97 2.62
C ALA A 205 -11.50 9.25 1.45
N ALA A 206 -12.61 9.94 1.70
CA ALA A 206 -13.50 10.37 0.64
C ALA A 206 -12.80 11.40 -0.28
N ARG A 207 -13.07 11.30 -1.58
CA ARG A 207 -12.63 12.30 -2.55
C ARG A 207 -13.80 13.24 -2.85
N PRO A 208 -13.62 14.56 -2.76
CA PRO A 208 -14.64 15.52 -3.19
C PRO A 208 -15.01 15.33 -4.66
N GLU A 209 -16.29 15.49 -4.97
CA GLU A 209 -16.82 15.29 -6.33
C GLU A 209 -16.10 16.15 -7.37
N ASP A 210 -15.87 17.44 -7.06
CA ASP A 210 -15.14 18.35 -7.95
C ASP A 210 -13.72 17.85 -8.28
N GLN A 211 -13.06 17.20 -7.34
CA GLN A 211 -11.75 16.60 -7.59
C GLN A 211 -11.81 15.44 -8.57
N VAL A 212 -12.89 14.66 -8.57
CA VAL A 212 -13.07 13.56 -9.51
C VAL A 212 -13.14 14.10 -10.93
N PHE A 213 -13.97 15.11 -11.17
CA PHE A 213 -14.15 15.70 -12.49
C PHE A 213 -12.88 16.44 -12.95
N ASN A 214 -12.26 17.24 -12.09
CA ASN A 214 -11.05 17.98 -12.43
C ASN A 214 -9.87 17.06 -12.78
N LEU A 215 -9.68 15.96 -12.03
CA LEU A 215 -8.64 14.97 -12.33
C LEU A 215 -8.92 14.25 -13.64
N HIS A 216 -10.18 13.91 -13.92
CA HIS A 216 -10.56 13.27 -15.16
C HIS A 216 -10.33 14.20 -16.36
N GLU A 217 -10.77 15.46 -16.28
CA GLU A 217 -10.56 16.47 -17.30
C GLU A 217 -9.09 16.72 -17.59
N LYS A 218 -8.26 16.82 -16.52
CA LYS A 218 -6.83 17.10 -16.64
C LYS A 218 -6.04 15.95 -17.25
N PHE A 219 -6.25 14.73 -16.74
CA PHE A 219 -5.39 13.60 -17.09
C PHE A 219 -6.01 12.65 -18.13
N ASN A 220 -7.34 12.64 -18.27
CA ASN A 220 -8.07 11.68 -19.09
C ASN A 220 -7.68 10.22 -18.84
N ILE A 221 -7.39 9.88 -17.59
CA ILE A 221 -6.95 8.55 -17.14
C ILE A 221 -8.10 7.95 -16.33
N PRO A 222 -8.40 6.65 -16.49
CA PRO A 222 -9.35 5.95 -15.64
C PRO A 222 -8.99 6.09 -14.17
N MET A 223 -9.96 6.44 -13.35
CA MET A 223 -9.77 6.55 -11.91
C MET A 223 -10.45 5.41 -11.19
N THR A 224 -9.82 4.96 -10.12
CA THR A 224 -10.37 3.96 -9.21
C THR A 224 -10.57 4.58 -7.84
N PHE A 225 -11.71 4.30 -7.21
CA PHE A 225 -11.94 4.56 -5.80
C PHE A 225 -12.25 3.25 -5.08
N ALA A 226 -11.62 3.03 -3.93
CA ALA A 226 -11.86 1.87 -3.11
C ALA A 226 -12.08 2.28 -1.66
N TRP A 227 -13.08 1.68 -1.03
CA TRP A 227 -13.29 1.75 0.41
C TRP A 227 -12.94 0.41 1.04
N GLY A 228 -12.21 0.45 2.13
CA GLY A 228 -11.82 -0.70 2.92
C GLY A 228 -11.21 -0.26 4.25
N MET A 229 -10.94 -1.21 5.11
CA MET A 229 -10.34 -1.00 6.42
C MET A 229 -9.12 -1.89 6.61
N THR A 230 -8.33 -1.61 7.64
CA THR A 230 -7.23 -2.51 8.01
C THR A 230 -7.76 -3.88 8.38
N GLU A 231 -8.89 -3.93 9.08
CA GLU A 231 -9.59 -5.15 9.53
C GLU A 231 -10.13 -6.01 8.39
N THR A 232 -10.29 -5.44 7.20
CA THR A 232 -10.74 -6.17 5.99
C THR A 232 -9.60 -6.39 4.98
N SER A 233 -8.35 -6.24 5.39
CA SER A 233 -7.17 -6.34 4.49
C SER A 233 -7.25 -5.37 3.30
N ALA A 234 -7.77 -4.16 3.51
CA ALA A 234 -8.08 -3.13 2.51
C ALA A 234 -9.22 -3.50 1.55
N LEU A 235 -9.78 -4.69 1.62
CA LEU A 235 -10.89 -5.10 0.76
C LEU A 235 -12.22 -4.59 1.32
N GLY A 236 -13.09 -4.15 0.44
CA GLY A 236 -14.43 -3.67 0.76
C GLY A 236 -15.22 -3.42 -0.51
N THR A 237 -15.31 -2.16 -0.92
CA THR A 237 -15.99 -1.80 -2.16
C THR A 237 -15.06 -1.11 -3.13
N ILE A 238 -15.40 -1.14 -4.41
CA ILE A 238 -14.60 -0.52 -5.47
C ILE A 238 -15.49 0.07 -6.55
N LEU A 239 -15.06 1.19 -7.10
CA LEU A 239 -15.69 1.87 -8.22
C LEU A 239 -14.62 2.40 -9.17
N ARG A 240 -14.86 2.35 -10.50
CA ARG A 240 -13.83 2.75 -11.47
C ARG A 240 -14.41 3.36 -12.74
N GLY A 241 -13.58 4.17 -13.40
CA GLY A 241 -13.83 4.71 -14.73
C GLY A 241 -15.16 5.44 -14.83
N ASP A 242 -15.95 5.17 -15.86
CA ASP A 242 -17.24 5.81 -16.12
C ASP A 242 -18.25 5.64 -14.97
N ASP A 243 -18.24 4.50 -14.29
CA ASP A 243 -19.13 4.29 -13.16
C ASP A 243 -18.77 5.18 -11.98
N TYR A 244 -17.47 5.47 -11.79
CA TYR A 244 -17.02 6.43 -10.78
C TYR A 244 -17.41 7.86 -11.17
N LEU A 245 -17.26 8.24 -12.44
CA LEU A 245 -17.69 9.56 -12.94
C LEU A 245 -19.21 9.77 -12.81
N LYS A 246 -20.01 8.72 -13.05
CA LYS A 246 -21.48 8.79 -12.87
C LYS A 246 -21.91 8.85 -11.40
N ARG A 247 -21.08 8.35 -10.47
CA ARG A 247 -21.40 8.25 -9.04
C ARG A 247 -20.20 8.64 -8.16
N PRO A 248 -19.71 9.89 -8.28
CA PRO A 248 -18.44 10.31 -7.61
C PRO A 248 -18.48 10.25 -6.09
N ASN A 249 -19.68 10.29 -5.50
CA ASN A 249 -19.90 10.22 -4.06
C ASN A 249 -20.14 8.78 -3.54
N SER A 250 -20.11 7.78 -4.42
CA SER A 250 -20.33 6.38 -4.02
C SER A 250 -19.02 5.74 -3.54
N ALA A 251 -19.11 4.95 -2.50
CA ALA A 251 -18.01 4.08 -2.07
C ALA A 251 -17.79 2.88 -3.03
N GLY A 252 -18.70 2.63 -3.95
CA GLY A 252 -18.62 1.55 -4.94
C GLY A 252 -19.46 0.32 -4.58
N LEU A 253 -19.19 -0.75 -5.31
CA LEU A 253 -19.86 -2.05 -5.13
C LEU A 253 -18.91 -3.03 -4.44
N VAL A 254 -19.49 -3.96 -3.70
CA VAL A 254 -18.77 -5.12 -3.17
C VAL A 254 -18.21 -5.95 -4.32
N VAL A 255 -17.15 -6.71 -4.03
CA VAL A 255 -16.69 -7.75 -4.96
C VAL A 255 -17.69 -8.90 -4.91
N PRO A 256 -18.43 -9.17 -6.02
CA PRO A 256 -19.44 -10.23 -6.04
C PRO A 256 -18.87 -11.57 -5.58
N ASP A 257 -19.65 -12.32 -4.82
CA ASP A 257 -19.35 -13.66 -4.31
C ASP A 257 -18.12 -13.77 -3.38
N ILE A 258 -17.46 -12.66 -3.08
CA ILE A 258 -16.27 -12.63 -2.21
C ILE A 258 -16.50 -11.77 -0.97
N THR A 259 -17.24 -10.66 -1.12
CA THR A 259 -17.46 -9.70 -0.03
C THR A 259 -18.95 -9.50 0.21
N GLU A 260 -19.37 -9.63 1.45
CA GLU A 260 -20.72 -9.29 1.90
C GLU A 260 -20.63 -8.12 2.89
N ILE A 261 -21.51 -7.14 2.74
CA ILE A 261 -21.64 -6.02 3.66
C ILE A 261 -23.02 -6.07 4.32
N GLY A 262 -23.03 -6.30 5.62
CA GLY A 262 -24.23 -6.14 6.45
C GLY A 262 -24.45 -4.67 6.81
N ILE A 263 -25.69 -4.19 6.77
CA ILE A 263 -26.11 -2.85 7.17
C ILE A 263 -26.96 -2.96 8.41
#